data_fc31e88195ffbb07bb5cc7b05c8f0685
#
_entry.id   fc31e88195ffbb07bb5cc7b05c8f0685
#
_cell.length_a   1.000
_cell.length_b   1.000
_cell.length_c   1.000
_cell.angle_alpha   90.00
_cell.angle_beta   90.00
_cell.angle_gamma   90.00
#
_symmetry.space_group_name_H-M   'P 1'
#
loop_
_entity.id
_entity.type
_entity.pdbx_description
1 polymer ?
#
loop_
_entity_poly.entity_id
_entity_poly.type
_entity_poly.pdbx_seq_one_letter_code
_entity_poly.pdbx_strand_id
1 'polypeptide(L)'
;MIRYGNVERSQYGGPALPERLRRAGPAMSSTPPTPSATGLLDDVNKAIVEQLQQDGRRTYGSIAEAVGLSEAAVRQRVQKMRDAGIMQIVAVTDPLQVGFRRQAMVGIRADGDTREVADRLAAVDDIDYVVMVTGTFDILVELVCEDEDHMLDLLNGVIRQIPGVRSTEMFMYLKLKKQTYTWGTR
;
A
#
# COMPACT_ATOMS: atom_id res chain seq x y z
N MET A 1 1.95 22.35 -1.66
CA MET A 1 0.54 22.08 -1.39
C MET A 1 0.38 20.57 -1.43
N ILE A 2 0.23 19.92 -0.29
CA ILE A 2 -0.06 18.49 -0.24
C ILE A 2 -1.56 18.37 -0.40
N ARG A 3 -1.98 17.62 -1.38
CA ARG A 3 -3.39 17.28 -1.56
C ARG A 3 -3.67 16.02 -0.75
N TYR A 4 -4.38 16.18 0.35
CA TYR A 4 -4.99 15.07 1.05
C TYR A 4 -6.36 14.86 0.39
N GLY A 5 -6.47 14.07 -0.65
CA GLY A 5 -7.71 13.78 -1.36
C GLY A 5 -8.68 14.95 -1.41
N ASN A 6 -8.72 15.94 -2.06
CA ASN A 6 -9.60 17.14 -2.09
C ASN A 6 -9.70 17.94 -0.78
N VAL A 7 -8.94 17.60 0.27
CA VAL A 7 -8.95 18.37 1.52
C VAL A 7 -7.73 19.29 1.50
N GLU A 8 -7.95 20.59 1.39
CA GLU A 8 -6.87 21.58 1.48
C GLU A 8 -6.27 21.60 2.89
N ARG A 9 -4.95 21.63 3.01
CA ARG A 9 -4.22 21.74 4.26
C ARG A 9 -4.65 22.89 5.17
N SER A 10 -5.20 23.95 4.60
CA SER A 10 -5.70 25.08 5.36
C SER A 10 -6.76 24.72 6.40
N GLN A 11 -7.39 23.56 6.27
CA GLN A 11 -8.41 23.09 7.22
C GLN A 11 -7.79 22.45 8.49
N TYR A 12 -6.53 22.01 8.45
CA TYR A 12 -5.88 21.33 9.59
C TYR A 12 -4.82 22.17 10.31
N GLY A 13 -4.53 23.38 9.83
CA GLY A 13 -3.70 24.37 10.54
C GLY A 13 -2.23 24.00 10.82
N GLY A 14 -1.73 22.87 10.29
CA GLY A 14 -0.36 22.43 10.49
C GLY A 14 0.63 23.00 9.46
N PRO A 15 1.96 23.00 9.75
CA PRO A 15 2.97 23.42 8.79
C PRO A 15 2.98 22.52 7.55
N ALA A 16 3.34 23.09 6.41
CA ALA A 16 3.46 22.33 5.17
C ALA A 16 4.63 21.36 5.25
N LEU A 17 4.35 20.03 5.10
CA LEU A 17 5.43 19.05 4.96
C LEU A 17 6.28 19.36 3.72
N PRO A 18 7.59 19.13 3.75
CA PRO A 18 8.48 19.40 2.63
C PRO A 18 8.04 18.69 1.34
N GLU A 19 8.20 19.35 0.20
CA GLU A 19 7.83 18.81 -1.12
C GLU A 19 8.50 17.47 -1.47
N ARG A 20 9.70 17.22 -0.89
CA ARG A 20 10.47 15.98 -1.01
C ARG A 20 9.78 14.73 -0.44
N LEU A 21 8.72 14.90 0.36
CA LEU A 21 7.97 13.80 0.99
C LEU A 21 6.77 13.34 0.17
N ARG A 22 6.56 13.88 -1.04
CA ARG A 22 5.51 13.43 -1.93
C ARG A 22 5.87 12.09 -2.55
N ARG A 23 5.34 11.01 -2.01
CA ARG A 23 5.46 9.68 -2.58
C ARG A 23 4.27 9.43 -3.50
N ALA A 24 4.51 9.46 -4.80
CA ALA A 24 3.54 9.03 -5.80
C ALA A 24 3.91 7.63 -6.28
N GLY A 25 3.49 6.62 -5.54
CA GLY A 25 3.49 5.23 -6.01
C GLY A 25 2.05 4.81 -6.36
N PRO A 26 1.85 3.90 -7.35
CA PRO A 26 0.53 3.37 -7.59
C PRO A 26 0.08 2.54 -6.38
N ALA A 27 -0.93 3.01 -5.64
CA ALA A 27 -1.56 2.26 -4.57
C ALA A 27 -2.32 1.05 -5.17
N MET A 28 -2.19 -0.12 -4.54
CA MET A 28 -3.09 -1.22 -4.83
C MET A 28 -4.46 -0.90 -4.21
N SER A 29 -5.48 -0.74 -5.06
CA SER A 29 -6.84 -0.61 -4.58
C SER A 29 -7.30 -1.92 -3.94
N SER A 30 -7.81 -1.85 -2.71
CA SER A 30 -8.47 -2.97 -2.03
C SER A 30 -9.90 -3.21 -2.50
N THR A 31 -10.31 -2.62 -3.61
CA THR A 31 -11.60 -2.90 -4.22
C THR A 31 -11.66 -4.40 -4.54
N PRO A 32 -12.70 -5.12 -4.11
CA PRO A 32 -12.85 -6.53 -4.46
C PRO A 32 -12.75 -6.67 -5.98
N PRO A 33 -12.09 -7.74 -6.48
CA PRO A 33 -11.91 -7.93 -7.91
C PRO A 33 -13.27 -7.86 -8.60
N THR A 34 -13.37 -7.03 -9.62
CA THR A 34 -14.53 -7.02 -10.51
C THR A 34 -14.74 -8.43 -11.05
N PRO A 35 -15.97 -8.87 -11.35
CA PRO A 35 -16.23 -10.19 -11.96
C PRO A 35 -15.36 -10.48 -13.18
N SER A 36 -14.88 -9.46 -13.90
CA SER A 36 -13.91 -9.59 -15.00
C SER A 36 -12.51 -9.99 -14.52
N ALA A 37 -12.10 -9.64 -13.28
CA ALA A 37 -10.79 -10.01 -12.74
C ALA A 37 -10.71 -11.50 -12.36
N THR A 38 -11.83 -12.09 -11.93
CA THR A 38 -11.90 -13.52 -11.57
C THR A 38 -11.67 -14.41 -12.81
N GLY A 39 -12.11 -13.97 -14.01
CA GLY A 39 -11.87 -14.68 -15.29
C GLY A 39 -10.44 -14.51 -15.85
N LEU A 40 -9.65 -13.59 -15.28
CA LEU A 40 -8.26 -13.37 -15.70
C LEU A 40 -7.26 -14.27 -14.98
N LEU A 41 -7.63 -14.99 -13.92
CA LEU A 41 -6.76 -15.89 -13.17
C LEU A 41 -6.89 -17.34 -13.64
N ASP A 42 -6.70 -17.59 -14.96
CA ASP A 42 -6.52 -18.94 -15.46
C ASP A 42 -5.19 -19.56 -14.97
N ASP A 43 -5.02 -20.86 -15.08
CA ASP A 43 -3.84 -21.57 -14.58
C ASP A 43 -2.54 -21.05 -15.19
N VAL A 44 -2.57 -20.58 -16.43
CA VAL A 44 -1.40 -19.98 -17.09
C VAL A 44 -1.05 -18.63 -16.45
N ASN A 45 -2.04 -17.78 -16.16
CA ASN A 45 -1.81 -16.51 -15.50
C ASN A 45 -1.33 -16.71 -14.05
N LYS A 46 -1.85 -17.71 -13.32
CA LYS A 46 -1.33 -18.11 -12.02
C LYS A 46 0.14 -18.50 -12.10
N ALA A 47 0.51 -19.36 -13.05
CA ALA A 47 1.91 -19.75 -13.26
C ALA A 47 2.81 -18.55 -13.58
N ILE A 48 2.35 -17.59 -14.40
CA ILE A 48 3.08 -16.34 -14.69
C ILE A 48 3.29 -15.53 -13.41
N VAL A 49 2.24 -15.36 -12.58
CA VAL A 49 2.34 -14.63 -11.30
C VAL A 49 3.34 -15.29 -10.35
N GLU A 50 3.31 -16.61 -10.21
CA GLU A 50 4.26 -17.36 -9.36
C GLU A 50 5.70 -17.17 -9.81
N GLN A 51 5.96 -17.18 -11.11
CA GLN A 51 7.29 -16.91 -11.66
C GLN A 51 7.78 -15.49 -11.30
N LEU A 52 6.90 -14.49 -11.39
CA LEU A 52 7.22 -13.11 -11.05
C LEU A 52 7.29 -12.87 -9.53
N GLN A 53 6.56 -13.64 -8.72
CA GLN A 53 6.71 -13.60 -7.25
C GLN A 53 8.04 -14.17 -6.78
N GLN A 54 8.59 -15.16 -7.51
CA GLN A 54 9.92 -15.73 -7.21
C GLN A 54 11.04 -14.76 -7.63
N ASP A 55 10.91 -14.17 -8.82
CA ASP A 55 11.84 -13.18 -9.36
C ASP A 55 11.11 -12.16 -10.22
N GLY A 56 10.85 -10.97 -9.65
CA GLY A 56 10.18 -9.87 -10.36
C GLY A 56 10.96 -9.32 -11.57
N ARG A 57 12.21 -9.74 -11.77
CA ARG A 57 13.05 -9.38 -12.91
C ARG A 57 13.13 -10.47 -13.97
N ARG A 58 12.46 -11.62 -13.78
CA ARG A 58 12.46 -12.71 -14.75
C ARG A 58 11.98 -12.22 -16.10
N THR A 59 12.72 -12.55 -17.16
CA THR A 59 12.38 -12.11 -18.53
C THR A 59 11.11 -12.77 -19.03
N TYR A 60 10.31 -12.08 -19.81
CA TYR A 60 9.10 -12.64 -20.39
C TYR A 60 9.40 -13.81 -21.34
N GLY A 61 10.57 -13.82 -21.99
CA GLY A 61 11.03 -14.97 -22.78
C GLY A 61 11.21 -16.22 -21.92
N SER A 62 11.90 -16.11 -20.77
CA SER A 62 12.07 -17.23 -19.84
C SER A 62 10.74 -17.71 -19.24
N ILE A 63 9.82 -16.79 -18.94
CA ILE A 63 8.48 -17.16 -18.48
C ILE A 63 7.72 -17.88 -19.58
N ALA A 64 7.82 -17.41 -20.83
CA ALA A 64 7.15 -17.97 -21.99
C ALA A 64 7.56 -19.45 -22.22
N GLU A 65 8.85 -19.75 -22.14
CA GLU A 65 9.37 -21.12 -22.17
C GLU A 65 8.76 -22.00 -21.08
N ALA A 66 8.69 -21.48 -19.83
CA ALA A 66 8.19 -22.23 -18.69
C ALA A 66 6.66 -22.51 -18.77
N VAL A 67 5.88 -21.63 -19.40
CA VAL A 67 4.41 -21.75 -19.48
C VAL A 67 3.91 -22.19 -20.86
N GLY A 68 4.81 -22.46 -21.82
CA GLY A 68 4.46 -22.94 -23.18
C GLY A 68 3.79 -21.90 -24.05
N LEU A 69 4.14 -20.62 -23.92
CA LEU A 69 3.61 -19.50 -24.68
C LEU A 69 4.68 -18.75 -25.48
N SER A 70 4.28 -17.83 -26.33
CA SER A 70 5.19 -16.84 -26.91
C SER A 70 5.45 -15.69 -25.91
N GLU A 71 6.61 -15.03 -26.02
CA GLU A 71 6.93 -13.85 -25.20
C GLU A 71 5.88 -12.74 -25.34
N ALA A 72 5.38 -12.52 -26.56
CA ALA A 72 4.33 -11.54 -26.83
C ALA A 72 3.02 -11.87 -26.07
N ALA A 73 2.65 -13.16 -26.00
CA ALA A 73 1.47 -13.59 -25.26
C ALA A 73 1.65 -13.40 -23.74
N VAL A 74 2.82 -13.69 -23.20
CA VAL A 74 3.14 -13.43 -21.76
C VAL A 74 3.07 -11.94 -21.48
N ARG A 75 3.69 -11.10 -22.32
CA ARG A 75 3.65 -9.63 -22.17
C ARG A 75 2.22 -9.10 -22.13
N GLN A 76 1.37 -9.57 -23.04
CA GLN A 76 -0.04 -9.15 -23.09
C GLN A 76 -0.80 -9.58 -21.81
N ARG A 77 -0.58 -10.81 -21.33
CA ARG A 77 -1.22 -11.34 -20.13
C ARG A 77 -0.78 -10.56 -18.87
N VAL A 78 0.52 -10.32 -18.71
CA VAL A 78 1.06 -9.49 -17.61
C VAL A 78 0.46 -8.09 -17.65
N GLN A 79 0.40 -7.45 -18.82
CA GLN A 79 -0.20 -6.12 -18.94
C GLN A 79 -1.67 -6.12 -18.53
N LYS A 80 -2.48 -7.08 -18.99
CA LYS A 80 -3.89 -7.21 -18.60
C LYS A 80 -4.07 -7.40 -17.09
N MET A 81 -3.23 -8.24 -16.45
CA MET A 81 -3.29 -8.45 -15.00
C MET A 81 -2.90 -7.19 -14.22
N ARG A 82 -1.93 -6.41 -14.72
CA ARG A 82 -1.56 -5.11 -14.13
C ARG A 82 -2.68 -4.09 -14.28
N ASP A 83 -3.25 -3.95 -15.45
CA ASP A 83 -4.35 -3.01 -15.73
C ASP A 83 -5.61 -3.35 -14.92
N ALA A 84 -5.82 -4.63 -14.63
CA ALA A 84 -6.91 -5.11 -13.78
C ALA A 84 -6.59 -5.03 -12.26
N GLY A 85 -5.41 -4.52 -11.85
CA GLY A 85 -5.02 -4.41 -10.45
C GLY A 85 -4.74 -5.75 -9.74
N ILE A 86 -4.62 -6.86 -10.50
CA ILE A 86 -4.35 -8.20 -9.92
C ILE A 86 -2.92 -8.28 -9.39
N MET A 87 -1.98 -7.59 -10.02
CA MET A 87 -0.56 -7.58 -9.64
C MET A 87 0.10 -6.26 -9.96
N GLN A 88 1.19 -5.98 -9.23
CA GLN A 88 2.14 -4.92 -9.52
C GLN A 88 3.56 -5.49 -9.52
N ILE A 89 4.45 -4.88 -10.29
CA ILE A 89 5.89 -5.18 -10.24
C ILE A 89 6.56 -3.94 -9.67
N VAL A 90 7.08 -4.07 -8.46
CA VAL A 90 7.70 -2.99 -7.70
C VAL A 90 9.03 -3.44 -7.11
N ALA A 91 9.92 -2.50 -6.84
CA ALA A 91 11.08 -2.76 -5.99
C ALA A 91 10.64 -2.66 -4.52
N VAL A 92 10.81 -3.73 -3.78
CA VAL A 92 10.59 -3.72 -2.33
C VAL A 92 11.90 -3.35 -1.65
N THR A 93 11.88 -2.32 -0.82
CA THR A 93 13.04 -1.87 -0.03
C THR A 93 12.73 -2.00 1.46
N ASP A 94 13.79 -2.13 2.27
CA ASP A 94 13.70 -1.90 3.71
C ASP A 94 13.74 -0.39 3.97
N PRO A 95 12.68 0.22 4.50
CA PRO A 95 12.64 1.65 4.74
C PRO A 95 13.83 2.16 5.56
N LEU A 96 14.28 1.39 6.55
CA LEU A 96 15.40 1.77 7.41
C LEU A 96 16.74 1.80 6.66
N GLN A 97 16.86 1.05 5.54
CA GLN A 97 18.07 1.04 4.71
C GLN A 97 18.07 2.16 3.66
N VAL A 98 16.93 2.76 3.36
CA VAL A 98 16.81 3.83 2.36
C VAL A 98 16.61 5.21 2.97
N GLY A 99 16.91 5.36 4.28
CA GLY A 99 17.01 6.66 4.94
C GLY A 99 15.89 7.02 5.91
N PHE A 100 14.86 6.18 6.04
CA PHE A 100 13.86 6.34 7.10
C PHE A 100 14.39 5.77 8.41
N ARG A 101 13.98 6.37 9.52
CA ARG A 101 14.46 5.97 10.84
C ARG A 101 13.39 5.38 11.71
N ARG A 102 12.12 5.57 11.36
CA ARG A 102 10.98 5.15 12.17
C ARG A 102 9.94 4.46 11.30
N GLN A 103 9.46 3.35 11.82
CA GLN A 103 8.35 2.61 11.24
C GLN A 103 7.41 2.18 12.38
N ALA A 104 6.12 2.33 12.18
CA ALA A 104 5.11 2.00 13.18
C ALA A 104 3.80 1.55 12.53
N MET A 105 3.08 0.68 13.23
CA MET A 105 1.66 0.46 12.99
C MET A 105 0.87 1.34 13.94
N VAL A 106 -0.18 2.01 13.45
CA VAL A 106 -1.12 2.77 14.29
C VAL A 106 -2.49 2.12 14.21
N GLY A 107 -2.97 1.67 15.36
CA GLY A 107 -4.35 1.22 15.53
C GLY A 107 -5.25 2.42 15.79
N ILE A 108 -6.33 2.53 15.03
CA ILE A 108 -7.28 3.64 15.07
C ILE A 108 -8.64 3.09 15.48
N ARG A 109 -9.28 3.75 16.47
CA ARG A 109 -10.71 3.58 16.75
C ARG A 109 -11.44 4.77 16.16
N ALA A 110 -12.48 4.49 15.39
CA ALA A 110 -13.26 5.48 14.68
C ALA A 110 -14.71 5.51 15.19
N ASP A 111 -15.30 6.69 15.18
CA ASP A 111 -16.73 6.90 15.40
C ASP A 111 -17.42 7.22 14.06
N GLY A 112 -18.67 6.78 13.90
CA GLY A 112 -19.44 6.99 12.69
C GLY A 112 -19.09 6.03 11.55
N ASP A 113 -18.99 6.52 10.32
CA ASP A 113 -18.67 5.69 9.16
C ASP A 113 -17.16 5.46 9.06
N THR A 114 -16.72 4.27 9.44
CA THR A 114 -15.31 3.86 9.38
C THR A 114 -14.74 3.83 7.96
N ARG A 115 -15.58 3.68 6.91
CA ARG A 115 -15.13 3.72 5.52
C ARG A 115 -14.70 5.13 5.15
N GLU A 116 -15.48 6.13 5.53
CA GLU A 116 -15.12 7.52 5.27
C GLU A 116 -13.81 7.92 5.95
N VAL A 117 -13.59 7.43 7.18
CA VAL A 117 -12.32 7.65 7.89
C VAL A 117 -11.17 6.94 7.17
N ALA A 118 -11.36 5.67 6.73
CA ALA A 118 -10.35 4.92 5.98
C ALA A 118 -10.01 5.57 4.64
N ASP A 119 -11.00 6.10 3.92
CA ASP A 119 -10.79 6.80 2.64
C ASP A 119 -9.96 8.09 2.84
N ARG A 120 -10.22 8.83 3.92
CA ARG A 120 -9.44 10.03 4.27
C ARG A 120 -8.00 9.69 4.65
N LEU A 121 -7.79 8.60 5.40
CA LEU A 121 -6.45 8.10 5.72
C LEU A 121 -5.70 7.65 4.46
N ALA A 122 -6.36 6.92 3.56
CA ALA A 122 -5.77 6.46 2.31
C ALA A 122 -5.42 7.60 1.33
N ALA A 123 -6.01 8.78 1.52
CA ALA A 123 -5.67 9.98 0.74
C ALA A 123 -4.43 10.74 1.26
N VAL A 124 -3.83 10.30 2.37
CA VAL A 124 -2.61 10.89 2.94
C VAL A 124 -1.38 10.25 2.31
N ASP A 125 -0.59 11.03 1.59
CA ASP A 125 0.58 10.54 0.83
C ASP A 125 1.66 9.85 1.70
N ASP A 126 1.74 10.23 2.98
CA ASP A 126 2.72 9.68 3.94
C ASP A 126 2.22 8.41 4.66
N ILE A 127 1.04 7.91 4.31
CA ILE A 127 0.50 6.65 4.81
C ILE A 127 0.60 5.60 3.70
N ASP A 128 1.49 4.63 3.88
CA ASP A 128 1.76 3.62 2.86
C ASP A 128 0.77 2.44 2.88
N TYR A 129 0.08 2.24 4.01
CA TYR A 129 -0.84 1.12 4.19
C TYR A 129 -2.02 1.50 5.07
N VAL A 130 -3.23 1.23 4.59
CA VAL A 130 -4.49 1.42 5.32
C VAL A 130 -5.33 0.16 5.16
N VAL A 131 -5.74 -0.43 6.25
CA VAL A 131 -6.63 -1.60 6.25
C VAL A 131 -7.72 -1.47 7.30
N MET A 132 -8.96 -1.74 6.92
CA MET A 132 -10.07 -1.89 7.85
C MET A 132 -10.00 -3.28 8.48
N VAL A 133 -10.18 -3.36 9.79
CA VAL A 133 -10.05 -4.60 10.56
C VAL A 133 -11.25 -4.80 11.49
N THR A 134 -11.36 -5.98 12.05
CA THR A 134 -12.30 -6.28 13.13
C THR A 134 -11.53 -6.52 14.43
N GLY A 135 -12.08 -6.12 15.57
CA GLY A 135 -11.45 -6.31 16.88
C GLY A 135 -11.32 -5.02 17.68
N THR A 136 -10.19 -4.84 18.36
CA THR A 136 -9.96 -3.69 19.24
C THR A 136 -9.87 -2.37 18.48
N PHE A 137 -9.39 -2.39 17.26
CA PHE A 137 -9.30 -1.24 16.34
C PHE A 137 -10.23 -1.46 15.16
N ASP A 138 -10.63 -0.37 14.52
CA ASP A 138 -11.45 -0.36 13.31
C ASP A 138 -10.57 -0.27 12.06
N ILE A 139 -9.43 0.43 12.17
CA ILE A 139 -8.48 0.66 11.06
C ILE A 139 -7.06 0.50 11.60
N LEU A 140 -6.18 -0.11 10.79
CA LEU A 140 -4.74 -0.09 10.99
C LEU A 140 -4.08 0.68 9.85
N VAL A 141 -3.10 1.52 10.19
CA VAL A 141 -2.27 2.23 9.22
C VAL A 141 -0.80 2.01 9.51
N GLU A 142 0.02 1.84 8.48
CA GLU A 142 1.48 1.75 8.62
C GLU A 142 2.10 3.09 8.24
N LEU A 143 3.00 3.56 9.10
CA LEU A 143 3.74 4.80 8.94
C LEU A 143 5.22 4.51 8.77
N VAL A 144 5.84 5.17 7.80
CA VAL A 144 7.29 5.17 7.60
C VAL A 144 7.76 6.62 7.62
N CYS A 145 8.55 6.99 8.63
CA CYS A 145 8.93 8.38 8.91
C CYS A 145 10.44 8.58 8.89
N GLU A 146 10.88 9.80 8.51
CA GLU A 146 12.28 10.18 8.52
C GLU A 146 12.84 10.19 9.96
N ASP A 147 12.07 10.71 10.92
CA ASP A 147 12.44 10.84 12.32
C ASP A 147 11.21 10.89 13.23
N GLU A 148 11.42 11.17 14.52
CA GLU A 148 10.38 11.26 15.53
C GLU A 148 9.48 12.50 15.35
N ASP A 149 10.05 13.62 14.95
CA ASP A 149 9.30 14.86 14.75
C ASP A 149 8.31 14.70 13.59
N HIS A 150 8.77 14.11 12.47
CA HIS A 150 7.89 13.77 11.35
C HIS A 150 6.75 12.81 11.79
N MET A 151 7.07 11.81 12.61
CA MET A 151 6.05 10.88 13.13
C MET A 151 5.03 11.58 14.04
N LEU A 152 5.47 12.49 14.90
CA LEU A 152 4.59 13.27 15.76
C LEU A 152 3.69 14.22 14.97
N ASP A 153 4.25 14.87 13.95
CA ASP A 153 3.49 15.76 13.06
C ASP A 153 2.41 14.98 12.29
N LEU A 154 2.76 13.82 11.75
CA LEU A 154 1.81 12.97 11.03
C LEU A 154 0.70 12.45 11.98
N LEU A 155 1.07 11.99 13.17
CA LEU A 155 0.10 11.48 14.14
C LEU A 155 -0.83 12.57 14.68
N ASN A 156 -0.26 13.68 15.15
CA ASN A 156 -1.02 14.72 15.84
C ASN A 156 -1.62 15.77 14.88
N GLY A 157 -0.85 16.12 13.83
CA GLY A 157 -1.23 17.15 12.88
C GLY A 157 -2.12 16.64 11.73
N VAL A 158 -2.10 15.33 11.48
CA VAL A 158 -2.87 14.74 10.36
C VAL A 158 -3.85 13.70 10.87
N ILE A 159 -3.38 12.55 11.34
CA ILE A 159 -4.25 11.39 11.64
C ILE A 159 -5.31 11.74 12.68
N ARG A 160 -4.90 12.33 13.80
CA ARG A 160 -5.81 12.71 14.90
C ARG A 160 -6.74 13.87 14.56
N GLN A 161 -6.48 14.60 13.47
CA GLN A 161 -7.33 15.70 13.01
C GLN A 161 -8.39 15.21 12.01
N ILE A 162 -8.32 13.96 11.54
CA ILE A 162 -9.31 13.41 10.63
C ILE A 162 -10.65 13.26 11.39
N PRO A 163 -11.74 13.90 10.94
CA PRO A 163 -13.06 13.73 11.54
C PRO A 163 -13.46 12.25 11.61
N GLY A 164 -13.91 11.82 12.78
CA GLY A 164 -14.26 10.43 13.06
C GLY A 164 -13.13 9.61 13.70
N VAL A 165 -11.89 10.09 13.74
CA VAL A 165 -10.83 9.44 14.53
C VAL A 165 -11.06 9.74 16.01
N ARG A 166 -11.40 8.70 16.78
CA ARG A 166 -11.66 8.80 18.22
C ARG A 166 -10.41 8.64 19.06
N SER A 167 -9.60 7.65 18.76
CA SER A 167 -8.35 7.38 19.48
C SER A 167 -7.37 6.64 18.60
N THR A 168 -6.08 6.78 18.93
CA THR A 168 -4.97 6.12 18.24
C THR A 168 -4.07 5.44 19.24
N GLU A 169 -3.55 4.26 18.89
CA GLU A 169 -2.52 3.53 19.62
C GLU A 169 -1.39 3.18 18.66
N MET A 170 -0.16 3.54 19.02
CA MET A 170 1.00 3.35 18.14
C MET A 170 1.85 2.17 18.60
N PHE A 171 2.20 1.31 17.65
CA PHE A 171 3.08 0.15 17.81
C PHE A 171 4.37 0.39 17.03
N MET A 172 5.41 0.89 17.75
CA MET A 172 6.72 1.11 17.14
C MET A 172 7.37 -0.22 16.75
N TYR A 173 7.88 -0.31 15.52
CA TYR A 173 8.63 -1.48 15.08
C TYR A 173 10.02 -1.47 15.70
N LEU A 174 10.29 -2.40 16.60
CA LEU A 174 11.61 -2.56 17.19
C LEU A 174 12.55 -3.36 16.29
N LYS A 175 12.02 -4.40 15.63
CA LYS A 175 12.79 -5.25 14.73
C LYS A 175 11.86 -6.05 13.82
N LEU A 176 12.00 -5.86 12.52
CA LEU A 176 11.36 -6.72 11.53
C LEU A 176 12.06 -8.10 11.54
N LYS A 177 11.30 -9.15 11.74
CA LYS A 177 11.81 -10.54 11.79
C LYS A 177 11.61 -11.27 10.48
N LYS A 178 10.52 -10.99 9.79
CA LYS A 178 10.18 -11.63 8.51
C LYS A 178 9.18 -10.74 7.76
N GLN A 179 9.46 -10.54 6.50
CA GLN A 179 8.52 -9.95 5.54
C GLN A 179 8.71 -10.66 4.20
N THR A 180 7.66 -11.24 3.66
CA THR A 180 7.67 -11.95 2.37
C THR A 180 6.41 -11.62 1.61
N TYR A 181 6.51 -11.59 0.27
CA TYR A 181 5.40 -11.26 -0.63
C TYR A 181 5.08 -12.42 -1.60
N THR A 182 5.55 -13.64 -1.27
CA THR A 182 5.44 -14.83 -2.11
C THR A 182 4.45 -15.83 -1.50
N TRP A 183 3.16 -15.44 -1.45
CA TRP A 183 2.10 -16.34 -0.93
C TRP A 183 1.49 -17.25 -2.00
N GLY A 184 1.99 -17.22 -3.25
CA GLY A 184 1.52 -18.04 -4.36
C GLY A 184 0.17 -17.60 -4.91
N THR A 185 -0.48 -18.51 -5.63
CA THR A 185 -1.83 -18.34 -6.20
C THR A 185 -2.73 -19.52 -5.78
N ARG A 186 -4.05 -19.33 -5.78
CA ARG A 186 -5.03 -20.38 -5.46
C ARG A 186 -6.19 -20.39 -6.45
#